data_854c8f3eebe4202ab60538cac88bdafd
#
_entry.id   854c8f3eebe4202ab60538cac88bdafd
#
_cell.length_a   1.000
_cell.length_b   1.000
_cell.length_c   1.000
_cell.angle_alpha   90.00
_cell.angle_beta   90.00
_cell.angle_gamma   90.00
#
_symmetry.space_group_name_H-M   'P 1'
#
loop_
_entity.id
_entity.type
_entity.pdbx_description
1 polymer ?
#
loop_
_entity_poly.entity_id
_entity_poly.type
_entity_poly.pdbx_seq_one_letter_code
_entity_poly.pdbx_strand_id
1 'polypeptide(L)'
;YEGIHSPELGELAIPKIVKTAQSFTDVDMIIVSCADDPGVEEISKVLPDIPVTGGGETTVALALKYGSKIGVLGITDYAPQAYRRMIPDQMILGRPEGVHSTLDLMTPEGKESVLKLGLKLKEQGAEVIALACTGLATIGIAKDLENETGLPVIDPVMAEGLFAYFEYLRKK
;
A
#
# COMPACT_ATOMS: atom_id res chain seq x y z
N TYR A 1 -5.78 -17.23 7.30
CA TYR A 1 -6.31 -15.89 6.97
C TYR A 1 -5.70 -15.46 5.64
N GLU A 2 -6.55 -15.09 4.69
CA GLU A 2 -6.16 -14.74 3.30
C GLU A 2 -5.75 -13.26 3.16
N GLY A 3 -5.50 -12.58 4.27
CA GLY A 3 -5.17 -11.14 4.32
C GLY A 3 -6.35 -10.26 4.74
N ILE A 4 -6.11 -8.95 4.83
CA ILE A 4 -7.14 -7.95 5.10
C ILE A 4 -7.72 -7.53 3.74
N HIS A 5 -8.95 -7.95 3.46
CA HIS A 5 -9.65 -7.65 2.21
C HIS A 5 -11.06 -7.09 2.44
N SER A 6 -11.36 -6.69 3.68
CA SER A 6 -12.54 -5.90 4.01
C SER A 6 -12.25 -4.96 5.20
N PRO A 7 -12.99 -3.85 5.35
CA PRO A 7 -12.85 -2.93 6.49
C PRO A 7 -13.04 -3.65 7.84
N GLU A 8 -13.99 -4.58 7.92
CA GLU A 8 -14.29 -5.33 9.15
C GLU A 8 -13.11 -6.21 9.57
N LEU A 9 -12.41 -6.84 8.61
CA LEU A 9 -11.20 -7.62 8.90
C LEU A 9 -10.05 -6.72 9.35
N GLY A 10 -9.96 -5.50 8.81
CA GLY A 10 -9.03 -4.48 9.28
C GLY A 10 -9.26 -4.14 10.74
N GLU A 11 -10.50 -3.80 11.10
CA GLU A 11 -10.90 -3.47 12.48
C GLU A 11 -10.64 -4.63 13.45
N LEU A 12 -10.95 -5.86 13.05
CA LEU A 12 -10.68 -7.06 13.86
C LEU A 12 -9.19 -7.34 14.06
N ALA A 13 -8.35 -6.91 13.13
CA ALA A 13 -6.90 -7.11 13.23
C ALA A 13 -6.22 -6.10 14.16
N ILE A 14 -6.75 -4.87 14.29
CA ILE A 14 -6.14 -3.77 15.04
C ILE A 14 -5.70 -4.15 16.45
N PRO A 15 -6.54 -4.75 17.32
CA PRO A 15 -6.13 -5.09 18.69
C PRO A 15 -4.91 -6.04 18.73
N LYS A 16 -4.84 -6.97 17.78
CA LYS A 16 -3.72 -7.92 17.69
C LYS A 16 -2.46 -7.24 17.19
N ILE A 17 -2.58 -6.35 16.20
CA ILE A 17 -1.47 -5.57 15.65
C ILE A 17 -0.87 -4.68 16.74
N VAL A 18 -1.71 -3.92 17.47
CA VAL A 18 -1.29 -3.07 18.60
C VAL A 18 -0.58 -3.87 19.67
N LYS A 19 -1.16 -5.01 20.08
CA LYS A 19 -0.52 -5.90 21.07
C LYS A 19 0.82 -6.42 20.59
N THR A 20 0.96 -6.74 19.32
CA THR A 20 2.23 -7.19 18.74
C THR A 20 3.25 -6.04 18.73
N ALA A 21 2.84 -4.84 18.34
CA ALA A 21 3.69 -3.65 18.36
C ALA A 21 4.23 -3.34 19.76
N GLN A 22 3.39 -3.45 20.80
CA GLN A 22 3.79 -3.27 22.20
C GLN A 22 4.80 -4.30 22.69
N SER A 23 4.98 -5.42 22.02
CA SER A 23 5.98 -6.43 22.39
C SER A 23 7.39 -6.11 21.86
N PHE A 24 7.53 -5.11 20.99
CA PHE A 24 8.83 -4.65 20.51
C PHE A 24 9.46 -3.68 21.52
N THR A 25 10.66 -3.99 22.01
CA THR A 25 11.30 -3.24 23.11
C THR A 25 12.52 -2.43 22.71
N ASP A 26 13.15 -2.72 21.60
CA ASP A 26 14.38 -2.07 21.17
C ASP A 26 14.35 -1.88 19.66
N VAL A 27 13.47 -0.99 19.24
CA VAL A 27 13.25 -0.70 17.82
C VAL A 27 13.26 0.81 17.58
N ASP A 28 13.83 1.22 16.45
CA ASP A 28 13.88 2.62 16.05
C ASP A 28 12.58 3.10 15.39
N MET A 29 11.81 2.17 14.83
CA MET A 29 10.56 2.46 14.12
C MET A 29 9.70 1.19 14.02
N ILE A 30 8.39 1.36 13.89
CA ILE A 30 7.43 0.29 13.59
C ILE A 30 6.81 0.55 12.23
N ILE A 31 6.77 -0.48 11.39
CA ILE A 31 6.11 -0.46 10.09
C ILE A 31 4.91 -1.41 10.14
N VAL A 32 3.73 -0.90 9.80
CA VAL A 32 2.55 -1.72 9.51
C VAL A 32 2.50 -1.97 8.00
N SER A 33 3.09 -3.08 7.56
CA SER A 33 3.20 -3.43 6.13
C SER A 33 1.86 -3.90 5.56
N CYS A 34 0.94 -2.96 5.41
CA CYS A 34 -0.38 -3.14 4.80
C CYS A 34 -0.83 -1.81 4.18
N ALA A 35 -1.41 -1.87 2.98
CA ALA A 35 -1.86 -0.67 2.30
C ALA A 35 -3.08 0.02 2.95
N ASP A 36 -3.80 -0.68 3.84
CA ASP A 36 -4.93 -0.10 4.61
C ASP A 36 -4.48 0.54 5.94
N ASP A 37 -3.19 0.43 6.31
CA ASP A 37 -2.58 1.00 7.51
C ASP A 37 -3.30 0.63 8.84
N PRO A 38 -3.75 -0.63 9.05
CA PRO A 38 -4.54 -0.97 10.20
C PRO A 38 -3.74 -0.83 11.50
N GLY A 39 -4.25 -0.02 12.44
CA GLY A 39 -3.65 0.16 13.75
C GLY A 39 -2.47 1.15 13.81
N VAL A 40 -2.11 1.84 12.74
CA VAL A 40 -1.03 2.84 12.73
C VAL A 40 -1.32 3.95 13.75
N GLU A 41 -2.53 4.50 13.75
CA GLU A 41 -2.93 5.55 14.70
C GLU A 41 -2.98 5.04 16.15
N GLU A 42 -3.47 3.82 16.36
CA GLU A 42 -3.56 3.19 17.68
C GLU A 42 -2.19 2.89 18.26
N ILE A 43 -1.26 2.39 17.43
CA ILE A 43 0.13 2.16 17.87
C ILE A 43 0.79 3.49 18.23
N SER A 44 0.64 4.53 17.41
CA SER A 44 1.21 5.85 17.70
C SER A 44 0.71 6.45 19.01
N LYS A 45 -0.55 6.16 19.41
CA LYS A 45 -1.11 6.60 20.70
C LYS A 45 -0.51 5.87 21.90
N VAL A 46 -0.24 4.56 21.77
CA VAL A 46 0.25 3.73 22.89
C VAL A 46 1.78 3.67 22.96
N LEU A 47 2.47 4.02 21.89
CA LEU A 47 3.93 4.08 21.77
C LEU A 47 4.38 5.42 21.19
N PRO A 48 4.13 6.56 21.89
CA PRO A 48 4.34 7.90 21.33
C PRO A 48 5.80 8.25 21.00
N ASP A 49 6.75 7.55 21.61
CA ASP A 49 8.19 7.79 21.42
C ASP A 49 8.78 6.99 20.24
N ILE A 50 8.01 6.07 19.67
CA ILE A 50 8.45 5.23 18.55
C ILE A 50 7.71 5.69 17.28
N PRO A 51 8.43 6.16 16.24
CA PRO A 51 7.80 6.46 14.96
C PRO A 51 7.08 5.24 14.39
N VAL A 52 5.88 5.45 13.87
CA VAL A 52 5.06 4.40 13.25
C VAL A 52 4.65 4.89 11.87
N THR A 53 4.70 4.00 10.89
CA THR A 53 4.19 4.27 9.55
C THR A 53 3.51 3.05 8.96
N GLY A 54 2.74 3.26 7.91
CA GLY A 54 2.08 2.20 7.15
C GLY A 54 2.42 2.24 5.67
N GLY A 55 2.17 1.12 5.00
CA GLY A 55 2.41 0.99 3.56
C GLY A 55 1.51 1.88 2.72
N GLY A 56 0.29 2.16 3.19
CA GLY A 56 -0.67 3.01 2.47
C GLY A 56 -0.26 4.47 2.45
N GLU A 57 -0.06 5.08 3.62
CA GLU A 57 0.28 6.50 3.72
C GLU A 57 1.61 6.83 3.03
N THR A 58 2.62 5.97 3.14
CA THR A 58 3.92 6.17 2.50
C THR A 58 3.84 6.06 0.98
N THR A 59 3.04 5.12 0.47
CA THR A 59 2.78 4.97 -0.97
C THR A 59 2.11 6.20 -1.54
N VAL A 60 1.06 6.70 -0.87
CA VAL A 60 0.35 7.92 -1.30
C VAL A 60 1.27 9.13 -1.26
N ALA A 61 2.04 9.31 -0.19
CA ALA A 61 2.98 10.43 -0.06
C ALA A 61 4.01 10.47 -1.19
N LEU A 62 4.53 9.31 -1.62
CA LEU A 62 5.43 9.22 -2.76
C LEU A 62 4.70 9.42 -4.09
N ALA A 63 3.51 8.84 -4.27
CA ALA A 63 2.76 8.97 -5.52
C ALA A 63 2.44 10.42 -5.85
N LEU A 64 2.09 11.25 -4.86
CA LEU A 64 1.85 12.68 -5.01
C LEU A 64 3.04 13.46 -5.58
N LYS A 65 4.25 12.92 -5.48
CA LYS A 65 5.46 13.51 -6.07
C LYS A 65 5.50 13.37 -7.59
N TYR A 66 4.83 12.37 -8.14
CA TYR A 66 4.92 12.00 -9.55
C TYR A 66 3.70 12.42 -10.38
N GLY A 67 2.57 12.73 -9.74
CA GLY A 67 1.38 13.16 -10.47
C GLY A 67 0.24 13.58 -9.57
N SER A 68 -0.76 14.20 -10.17
CA SER A 68 -1.99 14.65 -9.53
C SER A 68 -3.16 13.70 -9.75
N LYS A 69 -3.08 12.84 -10.78
CA LYS A 69 -4.03 11.78 -11.07
C LYS A 69 -3.37 10.44 -10.79
N ILE A 70 -3.78 9.80 -9.72
CA ILE A 70 -3.14 8.60 -9.20
C ILE A 70 -3.98 7.37 -9.52
N GLY A 71 -3.44 6.46 -10.32
CA GLY A 71 -4.02 5.14 -10.56
C GLY A 71 -3.81 4.26 -9.34
N VAL A 72 -4.86 4.00 -8.59
CA VAL A 72 -4.82 3.17 -7.37
C VAL A 72 -5.14 1.73 -7.76
N LEU A 73 -4.11 0.91 -7.86
CA LEU A 73 -4.20 -0.50 -8.23
C LEU A 73 -4.25 -1.36 -6.97
N GLY A 74 -5.45 -1.79 -6.58
CA GLY A 74 -5.71 -2.63 -5.40
C GLY A 74 -6.31 -3.98 -5.75
N ILE A 75 -6.63 -4.77 -4.74
CA ILE A 75 -7.31 -6.08 -4.85
C ILE A 75 -8.75 -6.04 -4.31
N THR A 76 -9.21 -4.87 -3.93
CA THR A 76 -10.55 -4.63 -3.36
C THR A 76 -11.32 -3.62 -4.21
N ASP A 77 -12.64 -3.59 -4.08
CA ASP A 77 -13.51 -2.62 -4.76
C ASP A 77 -13.55 -1.26 -4.04
N TYR A 78 -12.83 -1.13 -2.94
CA TYR A 78 -12.69 0.12 -2.19
C TYR A 78 -11.21 0.50 -2.08
N ALA A 79 -10.94 1.79 -2.02
CA ALA A 79 -9.58 2.29 -1.78
C ALA A 79 -9.21 2.13 -0.30
N PRO A 80 -7.96 1.80 0.03
CA PRO A 80 -7.49 1.76 1.42
C PRO A 80 -7.66 3.11 2.14
N GLN A 81 -7.69 3.08 3.49
CA GLN A 81 -8.02 4.25 4.31
C GLN A 81 -7.11 5.45 4.03
N ALA A 82 -5.79 5.25 3.93
CA ALA A 82 -4.85 6.33 3.64
C ALA A 82 -5.16 7.03 2.30
N TYR A 83 -5.50 6.27 1.26
CA TYR A 83 -5.84 6.82 -0.05
C TYR A 83 -7.11 7.68 0.01
N ARG A 84 -8.16 7.18 0.67
CA ARG A 84 -9.41 7.93 0.85
C ARG A 84 -9.22 9.22 1.65
N ARG A 85 -8.31 9.24 2.62
CA ARG A 85 -7.99 10.40 3.45
C ARG A 85 -7.15 11.44 2.72
N MET A 86 -6.11 10.98 1.99
CA MET A 86 -5.07 11.87 1.45
C MET A 86 -5.36 12.34 0.02
N ILE A 87 -6.03 11.51 -0.79
CA ILE A 87 -6.22 11.78 -2.23
C ILE A 87 -7.65 11.46 -2.71
N PRO A 88 -8.73 11.87 -1.99
CA PRO A 88 -10.09 11.45 -2.32
C PRO A 88 -10.52 11.79 -3.74
N ASP A 89 -10.08 12.95 -4.26
CA ASP A 89 -10.48 13.48 -5.57
C ASP A 89 -9.45 13.21 -6.68
N GLN A 90 -8.31 12.60 -6.35
CA GLN A 90 -7.17 12.42 -7.27
C GLN A 90 -6.98 10.97 -7.71
N MET A 91 -7.72 10.03 -7.11
CA MET A 91 -7.55 8.61 -7.37
C MET A 91 -8.46 8.10 -8.49
N ILE A 92 -7.88 7.24 -9.32
CA ILE A 92 -8.59 6.39 -10.27
C ILE A 92 -8.43 4.97 -9.74
N LEU A 93 -9.47 4.46 -9.06
CA LEU A 93 -9.41 3.14 -8.42
C LEU A 93 -9.64 2.03 -9.44
N GLY A 94 -8.85 0.97 -9.35
CA GLY A 94 -9.03 -0.25 -10.13
C GLY A 94 -8.68 -1.52 -9.37
N ARG A 95 -9.41 -2.60 -9.69
CA ARG A 95 -9.15 -3.96 -9.24
C ARG A 95 -8.93 -4.85 -10.46
N PRO A 96 -7.89 -5.72 -10.47
CA PRO A 96 -7.69 -6.66 -11.56
C PRO A 96 -8.85 -7.66 -11.64
N GLU A 97 -9.28 -7.96 -12.85
CA GLU A 97 -10.35 -8.94 -13.08
C GLU A 97 -9.93 -10.32 -12.60
N GLY A 98 -10.83 -11.04 -11.93
CA GLY A 98 -10.57 -12.37 -11.39
C GLY A 98 -9.67 -12.41 -10.14
N VAL A 99 -9.20 -11.28 -9.63
CA VAL A 99 -8.41 -11.20 -8.41
C VAL A 99 -9.32 -10.85 -7.23
N HIS A 100 -9.43 -11.78 -6.27
CA HIS A 100 -10.26 -11.64 -5.06
C HIS A 100 -9.43 -11.74 -3.76
N SER A 101 -8.21 -12.25 -3.88
CA SER A 101 -7.28 -12.44 -2.77
C SER A 101 -5.83 -12.18 -3.20
N THR A 102 -4.93 -12.10 -2.23
CA THR A 102 -3.49 -12.00 -2.54
C THR A 102 -2.93 -13.27 -3.18
N LEU A 103 -3.59 -14.42 -3.00
CA LEU A 103 -3.17 -15.68 -3.62
C LEU A 103 -3.41 -15.68 -5.13
N ASP A 104 -4.49 -15.05 -5.59
CA ASP A 104 -4.80 -14.95 -7.02
C ASP A 104 -3.72 -14.16 -7.78
N LEU A 105 -3.07 -13.19 -7.11
CA LEU A 105 -1.95 -12.43 -7.68
C LEU A 105 -0.74 -13.30 -8.06
N MET A 106 -0.57 -14.44 -7.38
CA MET A 106 0.57 -15.35 -7.61
C MET A 106 0.39 -16.23 -8.85
N THR A 107 -0.79 -16.22 -9.44
CA THR A 107 -1.07 -16.97 -10.67
C THR A 107 -0.63 -16.20 -11.92
N PRO A 108 -0.31 -16.89 -13.03
CA PRO A 108 -0.01 -16.20 -14.29
C PRO A 108 -1.17 -15.30 -14.76
N GLU A 109 -2.41 -15.77 -14.62
CA GLU A 109 -3.62 -15.05 -14.99
C GLU A 109 -3.82 -13.78 -14.13
N GLY A 110 -3.53 -13.88 -12.82
CA GLY A 110 -3.57 -12.74 -11.91
C GLY A 110 -2.56 -11.66 -12.29
N LYS A 111 -1.32 -12.06 -12.61
CA LYS A 111 -0.28 -11.12 -13.09
C LYS A 111 -0.68 -10.45 -14.40
N GLU A 112 -1.20 -11.20 -15.36
CA GLU A 112 -1.67 -10.66 -16.62
C GLU A 112 -2.81 -9.66 -16.42
N SER A 113 -3.74 -9.97 -15.52
CA SER A 113 -4.85 -9.07 -15.17
C SER A 113 -4.38 -7.78 -14.51
N VAL A 114 -3.34 -7.84 -13.67
CA VAL A 114 -2.70 -6.64 -13.08
C VAL A 114 -2.10 -5.75 -14.17
N LEU A 115 -1.39 -6.31 -15.16
CA LEU A 115 -0.81 -5.53 -16.25
C LEU A 115 -1.88 -4.88 -17.13
N LYS A 116 -2.95 -5.62 -17.48
CA LYS A 116 -4.12 -5.07 -18.20
C LYS A 116 -4.76 -3.90 -17.45
N LEU A 117 -4.91 -4.02 -16.13
CA LEU A 117 -5.43 -2.93 -15.30
C LEU A 117 -4.50 -1.72 -15.32
N GLY A 118 -3.19 -1.91 -15.25
CA GLY A 118 -2.22 -0.82 -15.34
C GLY A 118 -2.39 0.01 -16.62
N LEU A 119 -2.53 -0.65 -17.77
CA LEU A 119 -2.80 0.01 -19.06
C LEU A 119 -4.14 0.75 -19.05
N LYS A 120 -5.20 0.15 -18.49
CA LYS A 120 -6.50 0.80 -18.35
C LYS A 120 -6.45 2.05 -17.49
N LEU A 121 -5.72 2.01 -16.36
CA LEU A 121 -5.55 3.19 -15.49
C LEU A 121 -4.83 4.32 -16.24
N LYS A 122 -3.79 3.99 -17.03
CA LYS A 122 -3.13 4.97 -17.91
C LYS A 122 -4.10 5.59 -18.92
N GLU A 123 -4.90 4.78 -19.60
CA GLU A 123 -5.93 5.25 -20.55
C GLU A 123 -6.97 6.18 -19.89
N GLN A 124 -7.26 5.96 -18.61
CA GLN A 124 -8.13 6.81 -17.80
C GLN A 124 -7.45 8.10 -17.33
N GLY A 125 -6.19 8.29 -17.67
CA GLY A 125 -5.44 9.50 -17.39
C GLY A 125 -4.61 9.47 -16.11
N ALA A 126 -4.31 8.29 -15.56
CA ALA A 126 -3.36 8.20 -14.46
C ALA A 126 -1.97 8.69 -14.91
N GLU A 127 -1.31 9.45 -14.05
CA GLU A 127 0.04 9.98 -14.23
C GLU A 127 1.08 9.15 -13.47
N VAL A 128 0.64 8.40 -12.49
CA VAL A 128 1.42 7.49 -11.64
C VAL A 128 0.52 6.34 -11.19
N ILE A 129 1.07 5.16 -10.98
CA ILE A 129 0.35 4.02 -10.41
C ILE A 129 0.84 3.79 -8.98
N ALA A 130 -0.08 3.77 -8.02
CA ALA A 130 0.16 3.42 -6.63
C ALA A 130 -0.36 2.01 -6.36
N LEU A 131 0.51 1.09 -5.96
CA LEU A 131 0.13 -0.27 -5.63
C LEU A 131 -0.52 -0.29 -4.25
N ALA A 132 -1.83 -0.53 -4.21
CA ALA A 132 -2.65 -0.47 -3.00
C ALA A 132 -2.82 -1.86 -2.33
N CYS A 133 -1.80 -2.69 -2.43
CA CYS A 133 -1.70 -3.99 -1.77
C CYS A 133 -0.24 -4.44 -1.72
N THR A 134 0.26 -4.83 -0.55
CA THR A 134 1.63 -5.35 -0.39
C THR A 134 1.85 -6.69 -1.09
N GLY A 135 0.78 -7.44 -1.39
CA GLY A 135 0.84 -8.63 -2.23
C GLY A 135 1.34 -8.36 -3.66
N LEU A 136 1.11 -7.15 -4.19
CA LEU A 136 1.65 -6.72 -5.48
C LEU A 136 3.16 -6.54 -5.44
N ALA A 137 3.70 -6.04 -4.32
CA ALA A 137 5.14 -6.01 -4.09
C ALA A 137 5.74 -7.41 -4.02
N THR A 138 5.05 -8.35 -3.34
CA THR A 138 5.49 -9.75 -3.21
C THR A 138 5.71 -10.43 -4.57
N ILE A 139 4.86 -10.15 -5.55
CA ILE A 139 5.00 -10.71 -6.91
C ILE A 139 5.97 -9.91 -7.80
N GLY A 140 6.53 -8.82 -7.33
CA GLY A 140 7.53 -8.01 -8.03
C GLY A 140 7.01 -7.29 -9.28
N ILE A 141 5.71 -6.98 -9.35
CA ILE A 141 5.03 -6.51 -10.57
C ILE A 141 5.35 -5.06 -10.96
N ALA A 142 5.91 -4.26 -10.03
CA ALA A 142 6.10 -2.83 -10.24
C ALA A 142 6.91 -2.51 -11.49
N LYS A 143 8.02 -3.24 -11.71
CA LYS A 143 8.88 -3.00 -12.88
C LYS A 143 8.22 -3.37 -14.20
N ASP A 144 7.43 -4.45 -14.22
CA ASP A 144 6.70 -4.87 -15.41
C ASP A 144 5.60 -3.84 -15.74
N LEU A 145 4.89 -3.32 -14.73
CA LEU A 145 3.93 -2.23 -14.90
C LEU A 145 4.58 -0.95 -15.44
N GLU A 146 5.76 -0.56 -14.94
CA GLU A 146 6.50 0.59 -15.47
C GLU A 146 6.86 0.39 -16.94
N ASN A 147 7.35 -0.80 -17.31
CA ASN A 147 7.74 -1.12 -18.69
C ASN A 147 6.52 -1.07 -19.64
N GLU A 148 5.38 -1.63 -19.22
CA GLU A 148 4.16 -1.70 -20.04
C GLU A 148 3.44 -0.34 -20.13
N THR A 149 3.38 0.39 -19.03
CA THR A 149 2.63 1.64 -18.98
C THR A 149 3.45 2.88 -19.30
N GLY A 150 4.76 2.84 -19.05
CA GLY A 150 5.63 4.01 -19.10
C GLY A 150 5.37 5.02 -17.97
N LEU A 151 4.56 4.66 -16.97
CA LEU A 151 4.27 5.49 -15.81
C LEU A 151 5.15 5.08 -14.62
N PRO A 152 5.49 6.01 -13.72
CA PRO A 152 6.07 5.66 -12.43
C PRO A 152 5.11 4.74 -11.66
N VAL A 153 5.67 3.71 -11.00
CA VAL A 153 4.91 2.78 -10.16
C VAL A 153 5.46 2.79 -8.75
N ILE A 154 4.62 3.11 -7.79
CA ILE A 154 5.00 3.18 -6.38
C ILE A 154 4.67 1.87 -5.69
N ASP A 155 5.72 1.17 -5.31
CA ASP A 155 5.66 -0.08 -4.54
C ASP A 155 5.55 0.24 -3.04
N PRO A 156 4.53 -0.29 -2.32
CA PRO A 156 4.30 0.03 -0.92
C PRO A 156 5.44 -0.42 0.01
N VAL A 157 6.07 -1.56 -0.28
CA VAL A 157 7.16 -2.09 0.55
C VAL A 157 8.43 -1.27 0.36
N MET A 158 8.70 -0.79 -0.86
CA MET A 158 9.80 0.15 -1.09
C MET A 158 9.52 1.50 -0.45
N ALA A 159 8.28 1.98 -0.50
CA ALA A 159 7.86 3.26 0.08
C ALA A 159 8.05 3.26 1.60
N GLU A 160 7.51 2.27 2.31
CA GLU A 160 7.66 2.16 3.77
C GLU A 160 9.13 2.00 4.19
N GLY A 161 9.93 1.25 3.41
CA GLY A 161 11.37 1.09 3.64
C GLY A 161 12.14 2.40 3.50
N LEU A 162 11.78 3.25 2.53
CA LEU A 162 12.38 4.59 2.37
C LEU A 162 12.07 5.50 3.56
N PHE A 163 10.84 5.50 4.07
CA PHE A 163 10.47 6.26 5.26
C PHE A 163 11.19 5.75 6.51
N ALA A 164 11.31 4.43 6.66
CA ALA A 164 12.07 3.85 7.76
C ALA A 164 13.56 4.25 7.71
N TYR A 165 14.15 4.24 6.53
CA TYR A 165 15.53 4.70 6.35
C TYR A 165 15.70 6.19 6.68
N PHE A 166 14.75 7.03 6.31
CA PHE A 166 14.74 8.44 6.67
C PHE A 166 14.70 8.64 8.20
N GLU A 167 13.81 7.93 8.91
CA GLU A 167 13.73 8.01 10.37
C GLU A 167 15.01 7.52 11.06
N TYR A 168 15.64 6.46 10.55
CA TYR A 168 16.93 5.99 11.04
C TYR A 168 18.02 7.07 10.90
N LEU A 169 18.07 7.77 9.76
CA LEU A 169 19.05 8.85 9.56
C LEU A 169 18.81 10.05 10.48
N ARG A 170 17.55 10.38 10.77
CA ARG A 170 17.19 11.49 11.67
C ARG A 170 17.64 11.27 13.13
N LYS A 171 17.77 10.01 13.55
CA LYS A 171 18.12 9.62 14.92
C LYS A 171 19.64 9.48 15.14
N LYS A 172 20.43 9.56 14.09
CA LYS A 172 21.90 9.58 14.16
C LYS A 172 22.45 10.99 14.36
#